data_5604ffc7648ed20f83e9facd68755724
#
_entry.id   5604ffc7648ed20f83e9facd68755724
#
_cell.length_a   1.000
_cell.length_b   1.000
_cell.length_c   1.000
_cell.angle_alpha   90.00
_cell.angle_beta   90.00
_cell.angle_gamma   90.00
#
_symmetry.space_group_name_H-M   'P 1'
#
loop_
_entity.id
_entity.type
_entity.pdbx_description
1 polymer ?
#
loop_
_entity_poly.entity_id
_entity_poly.type
_entity_poly.pdbx_seq_one_letter_code
_entity_poly.pdbx_strand_id
1 'polypeptide(L)'
;MRTRAAVAVAAGQPLQIMEVNLDDPKEGEVLIEIKATGICHTDEFTLSGADPEGIFPSILGHEGAGVVVKCGPGVKSLKPGDHVIPLYTPECRECPSCLSRKTNLCTAIRATQGQGLMPDGTTRFSMLDGTPIYHYMGCSTFAQHTVMPEIALAKVRDDAPFDKICYIGCGVTTGI
;
A
#
# COMPACT_ATOMS: atom_id res chain seq x y z
N MET A 1 -5.92 -4.19 -15.07
CA MET A 1 -4.68 -4.18 -15.89
C MET A 1 -3.73 -5.27 -15.41
N ARG A 2 -2.63 -5.54 -16.17
CA ARG A 2 -1.52 -6.37 -15.67
C ARG A 2 -0.38 -5.49 -15.17
N THR A 3 0.30 -5.94 -14.13
CA THR A 3 1.46 -5.26 -13.56
C THR A 3 2.48 -6.30 -13.05
N ARG A 4 3.75 -5.91 -12.96
CA ARG A 4 4.78 -6.77 -12.37
C ARG A 4 4.92 -6.45 -10.88
N ALA A 5 5.06 -7.50 -10.08
CA ALA A 5 5.24 -7.39 -8.64
C ALA A 5 6.24 -8.43 -8.11
N ALA A 6 6.83 -8.13 -6.97
CA ALA A 6 7.57 -9.09 -6.17
C ALA A 6 6.61 -9.68 -5.13
N VAL A 7 6.15 -10.91 -5.39
CA VAL A 7 5.15 -11.58 -4.58
C VAL A 7 5.81 -12.49 -3.55
N ALA A 8 5.45 -12.31 -2.29
CA ALA A 8 5.72 -13.25 -1.21
C ALA A 8 4.69 -14.37 -1.28
N VAL A 9 5.05 -15.51 -1.86
CA VAL A 9 4.13 -16.63 -2.09
C VAL A 9 3.87 -17.40 -0.80
N ALA A 10 4.88 -17.56 0.04
CA ALA A 10 4.80 -18.23 1.33
C ALA A 10 5.90 -17.73 2.26
N ALA A 11 5.68 -17.90 3.56
CA ALA A 11 6.67 -17.58 4.60
C ALA A 11 8.00 -18.30 4.37
N GLY A 12 9.11 -17.60 4.58
CA GLY A 12 10.47 -18.13 4.46
C GLY A 12 10.90 -18.47 3.03
N GLN A 13 10.12 -18.10 2.01
CA GLN A 13 10.45 -18.29 0.61
C GLN A 13 10.92 -16.98 -0.03
N PRO A 14 11.86 -17.02 -0.98
CA PRO A 14 12.26 -15.83 -1.72
C PRO A 14 11.09 -15.19 -2.44
N LEU A 15 11.09 -13.85 -2.53
CA LEU A 15 10.14 -13.10 -3.35
C LEU A 15 10.22 -13.57 -4.82
N GLN A 16 9.06 -13.74 -5.44
CA GLN A 16 8.97 -14.13 -6.85
C GLN A 16 8.52 -12.94 -7.70
N ILE A 17 9.34 -12.57 -8.67
CA ILE A 17 8.95 -11.53 -9.63
C ILE A 17 8.01 -12.15 -10.66
N MET A 18 6.76 -11.70 -10.65
CA MET A 18 5.75 -12.23 -11.57
C MET A 18 4.81 -11.14 -12.09
N GLU A 19 4.11 -11.45 -13.17
CA GLU A 19 2.99 -10.66 -13.67
C GLU A 19 1.73 -11.04 -12.89
N VAL A 20 0.99 -10.04 -12.44
CA VAL A 20 -0.25 -10.19 -11.68
C VAL A 20 -1.34 -9.31 -12.27
N ASN A 21 -2.60 -9.65 -12.01
CA ASN A 21 -3.71 -8.76 -12.31
C ASN A 21 -3.82 -7.69 -11.21
N LEU A 22 -4.14 -6.47 -11.62
CA LEU A 22 -4.48 -5.35 -10.75
C LEU A 22 -5.80 -4.76 -11.22
N ASP A 23 -6.77 -4.73 -10.34
CA ASP A 23 -8.09 -4.15 -10.60
C ASP A 23 -8.01 -2.62 -10.71
N ASP A 24 -9.00 -2.05 -11.38
CA ASP A 24 -9.18 -0.60 -11.43
C ASP A 24 -9.54 -0.04 -10.04
N PRO A 25 -9.13 1.20 -9.74
CA PRO A 25 -9.48 1.85 -8.48
C PRO A 25 -11.00 2.05 -8.37
N LYS A 26 -11.56 1.62 -7.23
CA LYS A 26 -12.97 1.81 -6.88
C LYS A 26 -13.22 3.20 -6.29
N GLU A 27 -14.40 3.44 -5.73
CA GLU A 27 -14.74 4.72 -5.10
C GLU A 27 -13.76 5.07 -3.98
N GLY A 28 -13.22 6.30 -4.02
CA GLY A 28 -12.23 6.80 -3.06
C GLY A 28 -10.85 6.18 -3.17
N GLU A 29 -10.56 5.45 -4.25
CA GLU A 29 -9.26 4.81 -4.46
C GLU A 29 -8.46 5.44 -5.61
N VAL A 30 -7.16 5.23 -5.58
CA VAL A 30 -6.21 5.81 -6.53
C VAL A 30 -5.25 4.74 -7.01
N LEU A 31 -5.09 4.62 -8.33
CA LEU A 31 -4.05 3.82 -8.97
C LEU A 31 -2.77 4.64 -9.07
N ILE A 32 -1.68 4.08 -8.59
CA ILE A 32 -0.36 4.72 -8.50
C ILE A 32 0.65 3.89 -9.26
N GLU A 33 1.48 4.54 -10.06
CA GLU A 33 2.72 3.97 -10.59
C GLU A 33 3.84 4.22 -9.58
N ILE A 34 4.41 3.17 -8.99
CA ILE A 34 5.51 3.25 -8.03
C ILE A 34 6.82 3.55 -8.78
N LYS A 35 7.50 4.60 -8.38
CA LYS A 35 8.78 5.04 -8.96
C LYS A 35 9.97 4.65 -8.10
N ALA A 36 9.77 4.57 -6.78
CA ALA A 36 10.76 4.09 -5.83
C ALA A 36 10.08 3.46 -4.62
N THR A 37 10.74 2.49 -4.01
CA THR A 37 10.30 1.90 -2.74
C THR A 37 11.52 1.55 -1.90
N GLY A 38 11.44 1.80 -0.59
CA GLY A 38 12.39 1.32 0.39
C GLY A 38 12.12 -0.14 0.76
N ILE A 39 13.13 -0.78 1.33
CA ILE A 39 13.02 -2.12 1.95
C ILE A 39 13.21 -1.93 3.45
N CYS A 40 12.17 -2.21 4.21
CA CYS A 40 12.15 -2.10 5.66
C CYS A 40 12.42 -3.46 6.31
N HIS A 41 12.99 -3.47 7.51
CA HIS A 41 13.12 -4.70 8.29
C HIS A 41 11.77 -5.36 8.59
N THR A 42 10.69 -4.59 8.63
CA THR A 42 9.32 -5.10 8.80
C THR A 42 8.90 -6.01 7.63
N ASP A 43 9.32 -5.69 6.40
CA ASP A 43 9.08 -6.55 5.23
C ASP A 43 9.81 -7.89 5.38
N GLU A 44 11.06 -7.86 5.83
CA GLU A 44 11.87 -9.07 6.11
C GLU A 44 11.27 -9.89 7.25
N PHE A 45 10.84 -9.24 8.33
CA PHE A 45 10.22 -9.91 9.48
C PHE A 45 8.96 -10.68 9.05
N THR A 46 8.10 -10.07 8.22
CA THR A 46 6.93 -10.74 7.67
C THR A 46 7.33 -11.86 6.70
N LEU A 47 8.25 -11.58 5.76
CA LEU A 47 8.69 -12.58 4.76
C LEU A 47 9.32 -13.82 5.42
N SER A 48 10.05 -13.65 6.51
CA SER A 48 10.67 -14.75 7.25
C SER A 48 9.65 -15.70 7.91
N GLY A 49 8.40 -15.26 8.07
CA GLY A 49 7.35 -15.99 8.78
C GLY A 49 7.37 -15.78 10.30
N ALA A 50 8.23 -14.90 10.81
CA ALA A 50 8.26 -14.56 12.24
C ALA A 50 7.10 -13.65 12.66
N ASP A 51 6.49 -12.94 11.72
CA ASP A 51 5.33 -12.10 11.94
C ASP A 51 4.06 -12.95 12.08
N PRO A 52 3.41 -12.98 13.25
CA PRO A 52 2.19 -13.75 13.44
C PRO A 52 0.98 -13.20 12.66
N GLU A 53 1.05 -11.94 12.19
CA GLU A 53 0.03 -11.31 11.35
C GLU A 53 0.35 -11.44 9.85
N GLY A 54 1.44 -12.11 9.48
CA GLY A 54 1.85 -12.31 8.09
C GLY A 54 0.85 -13.15 7.30
N ILE A 55 0.40 -12.64 6.16
CA ILE A 55 -0.56 -13.32 5.28
C ILE A 55 0.07 -13.54 3.91
N PHE A 56 -0.14 -14.73 3.35
CA PHE A 56 0.41 -15.13 2.05
C PHE A 56 -0.67 -15.77 1.15
N PRO A 57 -0.58 -15.65 -0.20
CA PRO A 57 0.39 -14.81 -0.90
C PRO A 57 0.10 -13.32 -0.73
N SER A 58 1.14 -12.49 -0.67
CA SER A 58 0.99 -11.04 -0.54
C SER A 58 2.06 -10.29 -1.34
N ILE A 59 1.77 -9.03 -1.65
CA ILE A 59 2.77 -8.09 -2.17
C ILE A 59 3.19 -7.18 -1.02
N LEU A 60 4.44 -7.32 -0.58
CA LEU A 60 5.00 -6.54 0.51
C LEU A 60 5.34 -5.09 0.08
N GLY A 61 6.06 -4.38 0.95
CA GLY A 61 6.47 -3.00 0.72
C GLY A 61 5.46 -1.96 1.20
N HIS A 62 5.95 -0.99 1.96
CA HIS A 62 5.14 0.09 2.53
C HIS A 62 5.86 1.46 2.52
N GLU A 63 7.08 1.51 2.02
CA GLU A 63 7.89 2.72 1.88
C GLU A 63 7.96 3.13 0.40
N GLY A 64 6.85 3.61 -0.14
CA GLY A 64 6.74 3.94 -1.56
C GLY A 64 6.77 5.42 -1.88
N ALA A 65 7.05 5.72 -3.14
CA ALA A 65 6.79 7.01 -3.76
C ALA A 65 6.44 6.80 -5.22
N GLY A 66 5.48 7.54 -5.74
CA GLY A 66 5.01 7.32 -7.10
C GLY A 66 4.16 8.45 -7.65
N VAL A 67 3.58 8.17 -8.81
CA VAL A 67 2.74 9.12 -9.55
C VAL A 67 1.34 8.55 -9.69
N VAL A 68 0.34 9.38 -9.44
CA VAL A 68 -1.07 9.04 -9.67
C VAL A 68 -1.30 8.81 -11.16
N VAL A 69 -1.83 7.63 -11.51
CA VAL A 69 -2.17 7.26 -12.89
C VAL A 69 -3.66 7.46 -13.14
N LYS A 70 -4.50 7.02 -12.20
CA LYS A 70 -5.96 7.05 -12.33
C LYS A 70 -6.61 7.24 -10.96
N CYS A 71 -7.64 8.05 -10.90
CA CYS A 71 -8.49 8.19 -9.72
C CYS A 71 -9.81 7.45 -9.94
N GLY A 72 -10.26 6.74 -8.92
CA GLY A 72 -11.60 6.19 -8.85
C GLY A 72 -12.65 7.27 -8.60
N PRO A 73 -13.94 6.93 -8.67
CA PRO A 73 -15.02 7.87 -8.34
C PRO A 73 -14.84 8.43 -6.93
N GLY A 74 -15.28 9.68 -6.70
CA GLY A 74 -15.27 10.29 -5.37
C GLY A 74 -13.93 10.85 -4.89
N VAL A 75 -12.80 10.57 -5.54
CA VAL A 75 -11.49 11.17 -5.25
C VAL A 75 -11.53 12.67 -5.49
N LYS A 76 -11.06 13.48 -4.53
CA LYS A 76 -11.18 14.95 -4.57
C LYS A 76 -9.85 15.68 -4.40
N SER A 77 -8.90 15.11 -3.65
CA SER A 77 -7.64 15.78 -3.30
C SER A 77 -6.50 15.46 -4.25
N LEU A 78 -6.66 14.46 -5.11
CA LEU A 78 -5.64 13.96 -6.02
C LEU A 78 -6.15 13.91 -7.46
N LYS A 79 -5.23 14.01 -8.41
CA LYS A 79 -5.49 13.88 -9.85
C LYS A 79 -4.32 13.14 -10.54
N PRO A 80 -4.55 12.57 -11.73
CA PRO A 80 -3.47 12.00 -12.53
C PRO A 80 -2.30 12.99 -12.73
N GLY A 81 -1.08 12.49 -12.54
CA GLY A 81 0.15 13.26 -12.58
C GLY A 81 0.63 13.79 -11.22
N ASP A 82 -0.19 13.77 -10.17
CA ASP A 82 0.26 14.18 -8.84
C ASP A 82 1.31 13.20 -8.29
N HIS A 83 2.37 13.72 -7.69
CA HIS A 83 3.37 12.94 -6.96
C HIS A 83 2.89 12.65 -5.55
N VAL A 84 2.99 11.40 -5.10
CA VAL A 84 2.44 10.96 -3.81
C VAL A 84 3.39 10.02 -3.08
N ILE A 85 3.26 10.02 -1.76
CA ILE A 85 3.82 8.99 -0.87
C ILE A 85 2.68 8.30 -0.12
N PRO A 86 2.72 6.98 0.07
CA PRO A 86 1.73 6.25 0.84
C PRO A 86 1.99 6.36 2.35
N LEU A 87 0.91 6.19 3.11
CA LEU A 87 0.92 6.03 4.54
C LEU A 87 0.29 4.68 4.89
N TYR A 88 1.02 3.84 5.60
CA TYR A 88 0.55 2.49 5.99
C TYR A 88 -0.42 2.49 7.18
N THR A 89 -0.68 3.64 7.80
CA THR A 89 -1.69 3.81 8.86
C THR A 89 -2.73 4.86 8.47
N PRO A 90 -3.58 4.58 7.45
CA PRO A 90 -4.64 5.51 7.09
C PRO A 90 -5.67 5.65 8.20
N GLU A 91 -6.53 6.67 8.10
CA GLU A 91 -7.55 7.01 9.08
C GLU A 91 -8.96 6.92 8.49
N CYS A 92 -9.97 6.58 9.29
CA CYS A 92 -11.38 6.61 8.84
C CYS A 92 -12.07 7.95 9.12
N ARG A 93 -11.49 8.82 9.96
CA ARG A 93 -12.04 10.10 10.44
C ARG A 93 -13.32 10.02 11.28
N GLU A 94 -13.80 8.84 11.61
CA GLU A 94 -15.09 8.60 12.27
C GLU A 94 -14.96 7.88 13.60
N CYS A 95 -13.98 7.00 13.78
CA CYS A 95 -13.80 6.27 15.03
C CYS A 95 -13.31 7.18 16.16
N PRO A 96 -13.50 6.77 17.44
CA PRO A 96 -13.10 7.59 18.59
C PRO A 96 -11.63 8.02 18.57
N SER A 97 -10.72 7.16 18.07
CA SER A 97 -9.29 7.51 17.93
C SER A 97 -9.09 8.63 16.93
N CYS A 98 -9.72 8.55 15.76
CA CYS A 98 -9.62 9.60 14.74
C CYS A 98 -10.22 10.93 15.23
N LEU A 99 -11.38 10.89 15.86
CA LEU A 99 -12.04 12.08 16.41
C LEU A 99 -11.23 12.72 17.55
N SER A 100 -10.43 11.94 18.28
CA SER A 100 -9.51 12.44 19.31
C SER A 100 -8.14 12.87 18.75
N ARG A 101 -7.97 12.93 17.43
CA ARG A 101 -6.72 13.25 16.71
C ARG A 101 -5.58 12.24 16.90
N LYS A 102 -5.89 11.04 17.36
CA LYS A 102 -4.95 9.91 17.44
C LYS A 102 -5.20 8.98 16.25
N THR A 103 -5.08 9.51 15.05
CA THR A 103 -5.45 8.83 13.79
C THR A 103 -4.62 7.60 13.50
N ASN A 104 -3.37 7.56 13.98
CA ASN A 104 -2.50 6.39 13.96
C ASN A 104 -3.05 5.18 14.76
N LEU A 105 -4.06 5.40 15.61
CA LEU A 105 -4.76 4.36 16.37
C LEU A 105 -6.14 4.03 15.77
N CYS A 106 -6.36 4.30 14.51
CA CYS A 106 -7.62 4.04 13.84
C CYS A 106 -7.99 2.55 13.90
N THR A 107 -9.10 2.24 14.55
CA THR A 107 -9.57 0.85 14.74
C THR A 107 -10.29 0.29 13.51
N ALA A 108 -10.98 1.14 12.74
CA ALA A 108 -11.74 0.71 11.57
C ALA A 108 -10.82 0.22 10.43
N ILE A 109 -9.74 0.94 10.17
CA ILE A 109 -8.76 0.55 9.13
C ILE A 109 -8.03 -0.74 9.53
N ARG A 110 -7.68 -0.88 10.81
CA ARG A 110 -6.94 -2.06 11.27
C ARG A 110 -7.75 -3.36 11.10
N ALA A 111 -9.06 -3.29 11.14
CA ALA A 111 -9.94 -4.46 10.99
C ALA A 111 -9.81 -5.15 9.61
N THR A 112 -9.58 -4.38 8.55
CA THR A 112 -9.40 -4.92 7.19
C THR A 112 -7.93 -5.03 6.79
N GLN A 113 -7.14 -4.02 7.11
CA GLN A 113 -5.71 -3.97 6.78
C GLN A 113 -4.91 -5.12 7.41
N GLY A 114 -5.21 -5.49 8.67
CA GLY A 114 -4.60 -6.65 9.34
C GLY A 114 -4.96 -8.00 8.69
N GLN A 115 -5.96 -8.01 7.80
CA GLN A 115 -6.35 -9.18 7.00
C GLN A 115 -5.82 -9.11 5.56
N GLY A 116 -4.96 -8.15 5.26
CA GLY A 116 -4.44 -7.93 3.90
C GLY A 116 -5.48 -7.44 2.90
N LEU A 117 -6.53 -6.78 3.38
CA LEU A 117 -7.67 -6.34 2.59
C LEU A 117 -7.76 -4.81 2.52
N MET A 118 -8.37 -4.32 1.46
CA MET A 118 -8.80 -2.93 1.32
C MET A 118 -9.98 -2.63 2.27
N PRO A 119 -10.35 -1.36 2.52
CA PRO A 119 -11.45 -1.01 3.42
C PRO A 119 -12.79 -1.67 3.09
N ASP A 120 -13.02 -2.05 1.83
CA ASP A 120 -14.22 -2.76 1.38
C ASP A 120 -14.19 -4.28 1.61
N GLY A 121 -13.14 -4.80 2.28
CA GLY A 121 -12.99 -6.22 2.56
C GLY A 121 -12.54 -7.07 1.38
N THR A 122 -12.06 -6.47 0.30
CA THR A 122 -11.56 -7.20 -0.90
C THR A 122 -10.10 -6.83 -1.21
N THR A 123 -9.46 -7.59 -2.11
CA THR A 123 -8.13 -7.23 -2.65
C THR A 123 -8.28 -6.56 -4.01
N ARG A 124 -7.20 -5.91 -4.49
CA ARG A 124 -7.10 -5.41 -5.86
C ARG A 124 -6.13 -6.22 -6.69
N PHE A 125 -5.36 -7.11 -6.05
CA PHE A 125 -4.41 -7.98 -6.72
C PHE A 125 -4.92 -9.42 -6.81
N SER A 126 -4.61 -10.07 -7.94
CA SER A 126 -4.79 -11.51 -8.10
C SER A 126 -3.73 -12.11 -9.01
N MET A 127 -3.46 -13.39 -8.85
CA MET A 127 -2.68 -14.18 -9.80
C MET A 127 -3.40 -14.19 -11.16
N LEU A 128 -2.71 -14.62 -12.22
CA LEU A 128 -3.31 -14.71 -13.57
C LEU A 128 -4.45 -15.72 -13.64
N ASP A 129 -4.48 -16.71 -12.75
CA ASP A 129 -5.56 -17.69 -12.61
C ASP A 129 -6.74 -17.20 -11.75
N GLY A 130 -6.66 -15.98 -11.21
CA GLY A 130 -7.68 -15.36 -10.36
C GLY A 130 -7.51 -15.61 -8.87
N THR A 131 -6.49 -16.35 -8.43
CA THR A 131 -6.19 -16.52 -7.00
C THR A 131 -5.89 -15.15 -6.35
N PRO A 132 -6.58 -14.78 -5.26
CA PRO A 132 -6.34 -13.50 -4.59
C PRO A 132 -4.91 -13.37 -4.06
N ILE A 133 -4.35 -12.16 -4.18
CA ILE A 133 -3.09 -11.78 -3.53
C ILE A 133 -3.41 -10.68 -2.54
N TYR A 134 -2.95 -10.82 -1.30
CA TYR A 134 -3.25 -9.89 -0.23
C TYR A 134 -2.40 -8.62 -0.31
N HIS A 135 -2.99 -7.52 0.14
CA HIS A 135 -2.27 -6.27 0.35
C HIS A 135 -1.41 -6.37 1.61
N TYR A 136 -0.27 -5.69 1.59
CA TYR A 136 0.56 -5.51 2.76
C TYR A 136 0.45 -4.08 3.27
N MET A 137 0.00 -3.92 4.50
CA MET A 137 -0.20 -2.61 5.14
C MET A 137 -1.03 -1.62 4.29
N GLY A 138 -1.92 -2.12 3.43
CA GLY A 138 -2.68 -1.30 2.49
C GLY A 138 -1.86 -0.59 1.41
N CYS A 139 -0.56 -0.88 1.29
CA CYS A 139 0.37 -0.18 0.40
C CYS A 139 0.85 -1.04 -0.77
N SER A 140 1.43 -2.22 -0.49
CA SER A 140 1.95 -3.17 -1.50
C SER A 140 2.86 -2.52 -2.53
N THR A 141 3.89 -1.80 -2.06
CA THR A 141 4.75 -0.99 -2.94
C THR A 141 5.82 -1.80 -3.68
N PHE A 142 5.96 -3.12 -3.41
CA PHE A 142 6.83 -4.00 -4.20
C PHE A 142 6.18 -4.42 -5.51
N ALA A 143 5.40 -3.53 -6.10
CA ALA A 143 4.78 -3.67 -7.42
C ALA A 143 5.04 -2.42 -8.25
N GLN A 144 5.02 -2.55 -9.60
CA GLN A 144 5.12 -1.38 -10.47
C GLN A 144 3.92 -0.45 -10.34
N HIS A 145 2.74 -1.03 -10.04
CA HIS A 145 1.51 -0.28 -9.79
C HIS A 145 0.80 -0.86 -8.58
N THR A 146 0.13 0.01 -7.82
CA THR A 146 -0.73 -0.39 -6.70
C THR A 146 -1.98 0.49 -6.67
N VAL A 147 -3.03 -0.01 -6.04
CA VAL A 147 -4.26 0.76 -5.76
C VAL A 147 -4.36 0.98 -4.27
N MET A 148 -4.60 2.22 -3.86
CA MET A 148 -4.68 2.62 -2.45
C MET A 148 -5.86 3.57 -2.22
N PRO A 149 -6.41 3.63 -1.00
CA PRO A 149 -7.36 4.68 -0.63
C PRO A 149 -6.73 6.08 -0.75
N GLU A 150 -7.48 7.05 -1.26
CA GLU A 150 -7.04 8.46 -1.33
C GLU A 150 -6.51 8.97 0.01
N ILE A 151 -7.18 8.60 1.11
CA ILE A 151 -6.83 9.04 2.46
C ILE A 151 -5.47 8.51 2.95
N ALA A 152 -4.95 7.46 2.31
CA ALA A 152 -3.65 6.88 2.61
C ALA A 152 -2.51 7.52 1.80
N LEU A 153 -2.78 8.60 1.07
CA LEU A 153 -1.82 9.21 0.16
C LEU A 153 -1.58 10.68 0.53
N ALA A 154 -0.32 11.05 0.66
CA ALA A 154 0.09 12.43 0.82
C ALA A 154 0.67 12.96 -0.50
N LYS A 155 0.07 14.01 -1.05
CA LYS A 155 0.63 14.72 -2.18
C LYS A 155 1.91 15.44 -1.79
N VAL A 156 2.92 15.32 -2.61
CA VAL A 156 4.23 15.95 -2.43
C VAL A 156 4.54 16.88 -3.61
N ARG A 157 5.64 17.62 -3.51
CA ARG A 157 6.12 18.50 -4.58
C ARG A 157 6.54 17.68 -5.80
N ASP A 158 6.27 18.16 -6.99
CA ASP A 158 6.57 17.47 -8.26
C ASP A 158 8.06 17.36 -8.56
N ASP A 159 8.90 18.17 -7.89
CA ASP A 159 10.37 18.14 -8.01
C ASP A 159 11.04 17.28 -6.91
N ALA A 160 10.28 16.68 -6.01
CA ALA A 160 10.83 15.83 -4.96
C ALA A 160 11.36 14.51 -5.53
N PRO A 161 12.63 14.13 -5.25
CA PRO A 161 13.22 12.91 -5.81
C PRO A 161 12.60 11.67 -5.15
N PHE A 162 11.99 10.81 -5.93
CA PHE A 162 11.27 9.63 -5.44
C PHE A 162 12.11 8.69 -4.58
N ASP A 163 13.38 8.49 -4.96
CA ASP A 163 14.35 7.65 -4.24
C ASP A 163 14.73 8.19 -2.84
N LYS A 164 14.38 9.44 -2.54
CA LYS A 164 14.58 10.06 -1.23
C LYS A 164 13.29 10.10 -0.42
N ILE A 165 12.20 10.50 -1.06
CA ILE A 165 10.94 10.72 -0.34
C ILE A 165 10.20 9.42 0.00
N CYS A 166 10.50 8.29 -0.65
CA CYS A 166 9.85 7.01 -0.37
C CYS A 166 10.02 6.57 1.09
N TYR A 167 11.09 6.97 1.78
CA TYR A 167 11.34 6.63 3.19
C TYR A 167 10.53 7.46 4.20
N ILE A 168 9.88 8.56 3.78
CA ILE A 168 9.20 9.47 4.71
C ILE A 168 8.07 8.77 5.45
N GLY A 169 7.35 7.86 4.77
CA GLY A 169 6.20 7.16 5.36
C GLY A 169 6.55 6.19 6.49
N CYS A 170 7.80 5.74 6.62
CA CYS A 170 8.23 4.81 7.65
C CYS A 170 9.62 5.13 8.19
N GLY A 171 10.69 4.84 7.45
CA GLY A 171 12.06 4.87 7.97
C GLY A 171 12.48 6.22 8.55
N VAL A 172 12.13 7.33 7.89
CA VAL A 172 12.44 8.69 8.40
C VAL A 172 11.66 8.96 9.68
N THR A 173 10.35 8.72 9.69
CA THR A 173 9.50 8.98 10.85
C THR A 173 9.91 8.12 12.06
N THR A 174 10.30 6.88 11.82
CA THR A 174 10.77 5.94 12.85
C THR A 174 12.15 6.32 13.39
N GLY A 175 13.01 6.89 12.56
CA GLY A 175 14.40 7.24 12.89
C GLY A 175 14.59 8.58 13.60
N ILE A 176 13.54 9.40 13.76
CA ILE A 176 13.55 10.68 14.49
C ILE A 176 13.16 10.43 15.95
#